data_333d61731679d49813d0b1a16f1a38ca
#
_entry.id   333d61731679d49813d0b1a16f1a38ca
#
_cell.length_a   1.000
_cell.length_b   1.000
_cell.length_c   1.000
_cell.angle_alpha   90.00
_cell.angle_beta   90.00
_cell.angle_gamma   90.00
#
_symmetry.space_group_name_H-M   'P 1'
#
loop_
_entity.id
_entity.type
_entity.pdbx_description
1 polymer ?
#
loop_
_entity_poly.entity_id
_entity_poly.type
_entity_poly.pdbx_seq_one_letter_code
_entity_poly.pdbx_strand_id
1 'polypeptide(L)'
;MEFNLDDIIKSSKKILLLSHVNPDGDTLGSMCAMYSMIYNRFKIKPSMSIVSNVPFNYKFLPNINLAQRYIDNSLVYDLVIALDVASIERVRDSKQFFDKAEVTVNFDHHKTNPNYAKYNIVNSEASSCGEVLYDYFKKHGWEITKDTAICLYTAIMTDTGNYRFENTTSHALRAAAELVDIGANPNTIYKHCYETKTKNLVMFQN
;
A
#
# COMPACT_ATOMS: atom_id res chain seq x y z
N MET A 1 5.86 7.38 25.25
CA MET A 1 5.76 8.39 24.18
C MET A 1 4.57 8.02 23.30
N GLU A 2 3.73 8.97 23.02
CA GLU A 2 2.61 8.81 22.10
C GLU A 2 3.13 8.51 20.69
N PHE A 3 2.47 7.61 19.95
CA PHE A 3 2.86 7.27 18.59
C PHE A 3 2.73 8.48 17.66
N ASN A 4 3.83 8.89 17.04
CA ASN A 4 3.86 9.95 16.03
C ASN A 4 4.72 9.49 14.84
N LEU A 5 4.07 9.12 13.74
CA LEU A 5 4.76 8.61 12.56
C LEU A 5 5.64 9.69 11.89
N ASP A 6 5.25 10.96 11.94
CA ASP A 6 6.06 12.07 11.40
C ASP A 6 7.46 12.13 12.07
N ASP A 7 7.49 12.01 13.40
CA ASP A 7 8.76 12.07 14.16
C ASP A 7 9.59 10.80 13.91
N ILE A 8 8.96 9.64 13.82
CA ILE A 8 9.64 8.38 13.50
C ILE A 8 10.27 8.46 12.11
N ILE A 9 9.51 8.92 11.09
CA ILE A 9 10.02 9.09 9.73
C ILE A 9 11.20 10.07 9.68
N LYS A 10 11.08 11.23 10.35
CA LYS A 10 12.15 12.25 10.37
C LYS A 10 13.44 11.77 11.03
N SER A 11 13.34 10.90 12.02
CA SER A 11 14.50 10.31 12.72
C SER A 11 15.11 9.12 11.97
N SER A 12 14.38 8.51 11.03
CA SER A 12 14.81 7.33 10.29
C SER A 12 15.65 7.70 9.08
N LYS A 13 16.82 7.07 8.94
CA LYS A 13 17.71 7.24 7.77
C LYS A 13 17.37 6.23 6.66
N LYS A 14 16.94 5.03 7.04
CA LYS A 14 16.60 3.95 6.12
C LYS A 14 15.21 3.41 6.44
N ILE A 15 14.30 3.58 5.50
CA ILE A 15 12.90 3.16 5.62
C ILE A 15 12.61 2.07 4.58
N LEU A 16 11.92 1.00 4.99
CA LEU A 16 11.47 -0.06 4.11
C LEU A 16 9.96 -0.20 4.17
N LEU A 17 9.33 -0.30 3.01
CA LEU A 17 7.92 -0.65 2.86
C LEU A 17 7.82 -2.11 2.41
N LEU A 18 6.94 -2.88 3.04
CA LEU A 18 6.73 -4.30 2.77
C LEU A 18 5.33 -4.56 2.23
N SER A 19 5.25 -5.39 1.17
CA SER A 19 4.02 -5.99 0.67
C SER A 19 3.95 -7.47 1.04
N HIS A 20 2.74 -8.06 0.96
CA HIS A 20 2.57 -9.50 1.09
C HIS A 20 2.92 -10.28 -0.19
N VAL A 21 3.08 -11.60 -0.06
CA VAL A 21 3.22 -12.53 -1.20
C VAL A 21 1.97 -12.53 -2.07
N ASN A 22 2.14 -12.65 -3.41
CA ASN A 22 1.07 -12.53 -4.40
C ASN A 22 0.32 -11.19 -4.25
N PRO A 23 1.04 -10.06 -4.39
CA PRO A 23 0.48 -8.75 -4.12
C PRO A 23 -0.64 -8.42 -5.10
N ASP A 24 -1.71 -7.86 -4.55
CA ASP A 24 -2.88 -7.38 -5.29
C ASP A 24 -2.90 -5.84 -5.40
N GLY A 25 -4.05 -5.30 -5.79
CA GLY A 25 -4.20 -3.86 -5.97
C GLY A 25 -4.21 -3.09 -4.66
N ASP A 26 -4.70 -3.68 -3.56
CA ASP A 26 -4.70 -3.02 -2.26
C ASP A 26 -3.28 -2.91 -1.69
N THR A 27 -2.54 -4.01 -1.59
CA THR A 27 -1.18 -3.96 -1.04
C THR A 27 -0.23 -3.11 -1.89
N LEU A 28 -0.30 -3.20 -3.25
CA LEU A 28 0.57 -2.41 -4.13
C LEU A 28 0.18 -0.93 -4.18
N GLY A 29 -1.12 -0.65 -4.23
CA GLY A 29 -1.64 0.71 -4.14
C GLY A 29 -1.26 1.38 -2.81
N SER A 30 -1.47 0.69 -1.69
CA SER A 30 -1.09 1.15 -0.36
C SER A 30 0.41 1.41 -0.22
N MET A 31 1.25 0.51 -0.76
CA MET A 31 2.71 0.67 -0.73
C MET A 31 3.17 1.87 -1.56
N CYS A 32 2.65 2.04 -2.77
CA CYS A 32 2.99 3.18 -3.64
C CYS A 32 2.45 4.51 -3.09
N ALA A 33 1.27 4.50 -2.45
CA ALA A 33 0.71 5.66 -1.77
C ALA A 33 1.61 6.10 -0.61
N MET A 34 2.01 5.18 0.27
CA MET A 34 2.89 5.47 1.40
C MET A 34 4.26 5.97 0.92
N TYR A 35 4.84 5.36 -0.13
CA TYR A 35 6.07 5.85 -0.74
C TYR A 35 5.94 7.31 -1.18
N SER A 36 4.89 7.62 -1.96
CA SER A 36 4.62 8.97 -2.47
C SER A 36 4.46 9.98 -1.34
N MET A 37 3.75 9.61 -0.28
CA MET A 37 3.50 10.48 0.87
C MET A 37 4.78 10.77 1.64
N ILE A 38 5.60 9.75 1.94
CA ILE A 38 6.88 9.94 2.63
C ILE A 38 7.81 10.82 1.79
N TYR A 39 7.92 10.52 0.49
CA TYR A 39 8.79 11.29 -0.39
C TYR A 39 8.35 12.76 -0.52
N ASN A 40 7.05 13.00 -0.72
CA ASN A 40 6.55 14.35 -0.93
C ASN A 40 6.67 15.22 0.33
N ARG A 41 6.36 14.65 1.50
CA ARG A 41 6.34 15.37 2.76
C ARG A 41 7.72 15.54 3.40
N PHE A 42 8.55 14.49 3.39
CA PHE A 42 9.81 14.45 4.13
C PHE A 42 11.05 14.47 3.23
N LYS A 43 10.89 14.32 1.90
CA LYS A 43 11.98 14.20 0.92
C LYS A 43 12.90 12.98 1.16
N ILE A 44 12.40 12.01 1.90
CA ILE A 44 13.05 10.71 2.13
C ILE A 44 12.53 9.71 1.09
N LYS A 45 13.41 8.90 0.52
CA LYS A 45 13.07 7.84 -0.44
C LYS A 45 13.07 6.49 0.27
N PRO A 46 11.90 5.93 0.65
CA PRO A 46 11.85 4.59 1.20
C PRO A 46 12.28 3.54 0.16
N SER A 47 12.84 2.44 0.61
CA SER A 47 12.91 1.21 -0.20
C SER A 47 11.54 0.54 -0.21
N MET A 48 11.19 -0.12 -1.31
CA MET A 48 9.98 -0.95 -1.42
C MET A 48 10.37 -2.39 -1.72
N SER A 49 9.97 -3.33 -0.86
CA SER A 49 10.21 -4.76 -1.05
C SER A 49 8.94 -5.49 -1.46
N ILE A 50 9.04 -6.20 -2.57
CA ILE A 50 8.02 -7.14 -3.04
C ILE A 50 8.63 -8.55 -3.10
N VAL A 51 7.91 -9.54 -2.61
CA VAL A 51 8.39 -10.93 -2.60
C VAL A 51 7.94 -11.74 -3.83
N SER A 52 7.07 -11.16 -4.65
CA SER A 52 6.57 -11.74 -5.91
C SER A 52 6.70 -10.72 -7.03
N ASN A 53 6.50 -11.14 -8.27
CA ASN A 53 6.47 -10.21 -9.38
C ASN A 53 5.24 -9.29 -9.28
N VAL A 54 5.41 -8.02 -9.68
CA VAL A 54 4.27 -7.11 -9.86
C VAL A 54 3.38 -7.64 -10.98
N PRO A 55 2.10 -7.92 -10.72
CA PRO A 55 1.17 -8.30 -11.79
C PRO A 55 1.08 -7.20 -12.86
N PHE A 56 0.92 -7.62 -14.12
CA PHE A 56 0.99 -6.69 -15.26
C PHE A 56 -0.02 -5.55 -15.16
N ASN A 57 -1.23 -5.85 -14.66
CA ASN A 57 -2.32 -4.92 -14.50
C ASN A 57 -2.09 -3.83 -13.44
N TYR A 58 -1.05 -3.93 -12.60
CA TYR A 58 -0.68 -2.92 -11.61
C TYR A 58 0.61 -2.16 -11.95
N LYS A 59 1.23 -2.44 -13.10
CA LYS A 59 2.46 -1.74 -13.54
C LYS A 59 2.26 -0.25 -13.85
N PHE A 60 1.02 0.21 -13.94
CA PHE A 60 0.68 1.61 -14.15
C PHE A 60 0.75 2.47 -12.88
N LEU A 61 0.80 1.84 -11.71
CA LEU A 61 0.83 2.56 -10.44
C LEU A 61 2.06 3.47 -10.34
N PRO A 62 1.90 4.72 -9.92
CA PRO A 62 3.02 5.63 -9.67
C PRO A 62 4.07 4.99 -8.75
N ASN A 63 5.34 5.14 -9.11
CA ASN A 63 6.51 4.65 -8.36
C ASN A 63 6.66 3.12 -8.26
N ILE A 64 5.76 2.31 -8.79
CA ILE A 64 5.82 0.84 -8.69
C ILE A 64 7.10 0.25 -9.31
N ASN A 65 7.69 0.92 -10.29
CA ASN A 65 8.95 0.55 -10.91
C ASN A 65 10.16 0.65 -9.97
N LEU A 66 10.01 1.31 -8.82
CA LEU A 66 11.04 1.39 -7.76
C LEU A 66 10.99 0.20 -6.80
N ALA A 67 9.93 -0.60 -6.86
CA ALA A 67 9.79 -1.79 -6.01
C ALA A 67 10.81 -2.88 -6.42
N GLN A 68 11.48 -3.44 -5.44
CA GLN A 68 12.57 -4.41 -5.63
C GLN A 68 12.17 -5.77 -5.09
N ARG A 69 12.45 -6.82 -5.87
CA ARG A 69 12.23 -8.20 -5.44
C ARG A 69 13.36 -8.72 -4.54
N TYR A 70 14.56 -8.22 -4.77
CA TYR A 70 15.74 -8.62 -4.02
C TYR A 70 16.35 -7.40 -3.36
N ILE A 71 16.45 -7.43 -2.04
CA ILE A 71 17.12 -6.42 -1.24
C ILE A 71 18.35 -7.05 -0.63
N ASP A 72 19.46 -6.31 -0.55
CA ASP A 72 20.68 -6.77 0.08
C ASP A 72 20.41 -7.11 1.55
N ASN A 73 20.61 -8.39 1.90
CA ASN A 73 20.36 -8.93 3.23
C ASN A 73 21.26 -8.34 4.34
N SER A 74 22.34 -7.65 3.96
CA SER A 74 23.21 -6.93 4.90
C SER A 74 22.59 -5.60 5.38
N LEU A 75 21.54 -5.10 4.71
CA LEU A 75 20.90 -3.85 5.08
C LEU A 75 20.09 -4.00 6.36
N VAL A 76 20.21 -3.00 7.22
CA VAL A 76 19.36 -2.79 8.40
C VAL A 76 18.56 -1.51 8.19
N TYR A 77 17.29 -1.56 8.51
CA TYR A 77 16.36 -0.44 8.39
C TYR A 77 15.99 0.07 9.77
N ASP A 78 15.94 1.40 9.92
CA ASP A 78 15.51 2.06 11.16
C ASP A 78 13.99 1.91 11.35
N LEU A 79 13.25 2.02 10.21
CA LEU A 79 11.80 1.90 10.15
C LEU A 79 11.39 0.91 9.08
N VAL A 80 10.55 -0.05 9.43
CA VAL A 80 9.87 -0.96 8.49
C VAL A 80 8.36 -0.79 8.62
N ILE A 81 7.69 -0.52 7.51
CA ILE A 81 6.23 -0.36 7.43
C ILE A 81 5.65 -1.49 6.60
N ALA A 82 4.83 -2.33 7.20
CA ALA A 82 4.05 -3.36 6.52
C ALA A 82 2.69 -2.78 6.09
N LEU A 83 2.28 -3.07 4.87
CA LEU A 83 1.09 -2.51 4.23
C LEU A 83 0.21 -3.65 3.70
N ASP A 84 -1.00 -3.76 4.22
CA ASP A 84 -1.95 -4.81 3.87
C ASP A 84 -1.40 -6.22 4.15
N VAL A 85 -0.76 -6.38 5.30
CA VAL A 85 -0.14 -7.64 5.70
C VAL A 85 -0.83 -8.18 6.94
N ALA A 86 -1.78 -9.09 6.75
CA ALA A 86 -2.55 -9.71 7.82
C ALA A 86 -1.69 -10.51 8.83
N SER A 87 -0.56 -11.05 8.37
CA SER A 87 0.41 -11.79 9.18
C SER A 87 1.80 -11.56 8.62
N ILE A 88 2.78 -11.36 9.48
CA ILE A 88 4.14 -11.03 9.07
C ILE A 88 4.82 -12.17 8.29
N GLU A 89 4.38 -13.41 8.42
CA GLU A 89 4.87 -14.53 7.64
C GLU A 89 4.59 -14.39 6.14
N ARG A 90 3.58 -13.58 5.76
CA ARG A 90 3.25 -13.32 4.36
C ARG A 90 4.28 -12.47 3.61
N VAL A 91 5.21 -11.82 4.31
CA VAL A 91 6.31 -11.10 3.67
C VAL A 91 7.53 -11.98 3.36
N ARG A 92 7.47 -13.30 3.65
CA ARG A 92 8.48 -14.30 3.32
C ARG A 92 9.90 -13.87 3.77
N ASP A 93 10.87 -13.92 2.84
CA ASP A 93 12.28 -13.61 3.11
C ASP A 93 12.49 -12.17 3.61
N SER A 94 11.57 -11.26 3.30
CA SER A 94 11.64 -9.88 3.78
C SER A 94 11.35 -9.74 5.27
N LYS A 95 10.84 -10.79 5.94
CA LYS A 95 10.62 -10.81 7.39
C LYS A 95 11.89 -10.51 8.18
N GLN A 96 13.05 -10.94 7.69
CA GLN A 96 14.33 -10.67 8.35
C GLN A 96 14.62 -9.17 8.54
N PHE A 97 14.14 -8.30 7.63
CA PHE A 97 14.28 -6.84 7.77
C PHE A 97 13.34 -6.30 8.83
N PHE A 98 12.12 -6.85 8.89
CA PHE A 98 11.15 -6.50 9.92
C PHE A 98 11.65 -6.87 11.33
N ASP A 99 12.19 -8.08 11.48
CA ASP A 99 12.68 -8.59 12.77
C ASP A 99 13.91 -7.82 13.29
N LYS A 100 14.71 -7.22 12.39
CA LYS A 100 15.91 -6.45 12.74
C LYS A 100 15.68 -4.95 12.86
N ALA A 101 14.48 -4.45 12.48
CA ALA A 101 14.19 -3.02 12.48
C ALA A 101 14.06 -2.48 13.91
N GLU A 102 14.49 -1.24 14.12
CA GLU A 102 14.32 -0.54 15.40
C GLU A 102 12.85 -0.22 15.68
N VAL A 103 12.15 0.21 14.61
CA VAL A 103 10.73 0.53 14.67
C VAL A 103 10.00 -0.21 13.56
N THR A 104 8.89 -0.87 13.94
CA THR A 104 7.97 -1.52 12.99
C THR A 104 6.59 -0.91 13.09
N VAL A 105 5.96 -0.68 11.95
CA VAL A 105 4.60 -0.16 11.81
C VAL A 105 3.81 -1.06 10.89
N ASN A 106 2.54 -1.28 11.20
CA ASN A 106 1.62 -2.00 10.34
C ASN A 106 0.37 -1.17 10.07
N PHE A 107 0.02 -1.02 8.79
CA PHE A 107 -1.28 -0.51 8.35
C PHE A 107 -2.04 -1.66 7.71
N ASP A 108 -3.24 -1.94 8.22
CA ASP A 108 -4.01 -3.10 7.77
C ASP A 108 -5.51 -2.95 8.05
N HIS A 109 -6.32 -3.76 7.37
CA HIS A 109 -7.77 -3.83 7.59
C HIS A 109 -8.28 -5.26 7.89
N HIS A 110 -7.39 -6.25 7.94
CA HIS A 110 -7.79 -7.62 8.17
C HIS A 110 -8.22 -7.89 9.62
N LYS A 111 -9.41 -8.48 9.82
CA LYS A 111 -9.93 -8.90 11.15
C LYS A 111 -9.02 -9.89 11.88
N THR A 112 -8.23 -10.64 11.12
CA THR A 112 -7.32 -11.67 11.66
C THR A 112 -5.93 -11.15 12.01
N ASN A 113 -5.67 -9.85 11.86
CA ASN A 113 -4.38 -9.27 12.18
C ASN A 113 -4.10 -9.34 13.69
N PRO A 114 -3.00 -10.00 14.13
CA PRO A 114 -2.67 -10.15 15.56
C PRO A 114 -1.97 -8.93 16.17
N ASN A 115 -1.86 -7.80 15.46
CA ASN A 115 -1.13 -6.60 15.88
C ASN A 115 0.36 -6.89 16.15
N TYR A 116 1.05 -7.48 15.19
CA TYR A 116 2.42 -8.00 15.31
C TYR A 116 3.51 -6.93 15.29
N ALA A 117 3.22 -5.72 14.85
CA ALA A 117 4.18 -4.62 14.80
C ALA A 117 4.28 -3.89 16.14
N LYS A 118 5.34 -3.10 16.32
CA LYS A 118 5.47 -2.20 17.47
C LYS A 118 4.33 -1.18 17.52
N TYR A 119 3.90 -0.69 16.35
CA TYR A 119 2.74 0.18 16.20
C TYR A 119 1.82 -0.38 15.12
N ASN A 120 0.54 -0.49 15.44
CA ASN A 120 -0.46 -1.07 14.56
C ASN A 120 -1.60 -0.07 14.34
N ILE A 121 -1.84 0.28 13.09
CA ILE A 121 -2.96 1.08 12.64
C ILE A 121 -3.87 0.14 11.84
N VAL A 122 -4.68 -0.60 12.57
CA VAL A 122 -5.56 -1.64 12.03
C VAL A 122 -7.00 -1.23 12.22
N ASN A 123 -7.76 -1.19 11.12
CA ASN A 123 -9.20 -0.92 11.15
C ASN A 123 -9.96 -1.98 10.35
N SER A 124 -10.54 -2.95 11.04
CA SER A 124 -11.26 -4.06 10.41
C SER A 124 -12.62 -3.68 9.80
N GLU A 125 -13.09 -2.45 10.02
CA GLU A 125 -14.31 -1.94 9.41
C GLU A 125 -14.03 -1.17 8.11
N ALA A 126 -12.75 -0.85 7.84
CA ALA A 126 -12.33 -0.26 6.57
C ALA A 126 -12.43 -1.29 5.43
N SER A 127 -12.77 -0.81 4.24
CA SER A 127 -12.92 -1.66 3.06
C SER A 127 -11.58 -2.20 2.54
N SER A 128 -10.48 -1.53 2.87
CA SER A 128 -9.14 -1.81 2.36
C SER A 128 -8.06 -1.16 3.22
N CYS A 129 -6.82 -1.59 3.08
CA CYS A 129 -5.66 -0.88 3.65
C CYS A 129 -5.52 0.53 3.03
N GLY A 130 -5.88 0.70 1.74
CA GLY A 130 -5.93 2.02 1.11
C GLY A 130 -6.88 2.99 1.79
N GLU A 131 -8.04 2.53 2.28
CA GLU A 131 -8.96 3.36 3.08
C GLU A 131 -8.35 3.72 4.44
N VAL A 132 -7.70 2.78 5.13
CA VAL A 132 -6.98 3.06 6.38
C VAL A 132 -5.92 4.13 6.20
N LEU A 133 -5.15 4.07 5.11
CA LEU A 133 -4.15 5.07 4.78
C LEU A 133 -4.78 6.43 4.44
N TYR A 134 -5.85 6.44 3.66
CA TYR A 134 -6.59 7.67 3.34
C TYR A 134 -7.02 8.38 4.62
N ASP A 135 -7.65 7.67 5.54
CA ASP A 135 -8.09 8.22 6.83
C ASP A 135 -6.91 8.73 7.67
N TYR A 136 -5.83 7.96 7.70
CA TYR A 136 -4.61 8.37 8.41
C TYR A 136 -4.05 9.67 7.84
N PHE A 137 -3.92 9.79 6.52
CA PHE A 137 -3.38 10.98 5.87
C PHE A 137 -4.26 12.21 6.10
N LYS A 138 -5.57 12.07 5.96
CA LYS A 138 -6.54 13.15 6.24
C LYS A 138 -6.48 13.60 7.69
N LYS A 139 -6.47 12.68 8.65
CA LYS A 139 -6.41 12.95 10.09
C LYS A 139 -5.16 13.71 10.49
N HIS A 140 -4.01 13.38 9.88
CA HIS A 140 -2.72 13.97 10.21
C HIS A 140 -2.28 15.12 9.28
N GLY A 141 -3.18 15.61 8.41
CA GLY A 141 -2.93 16.74 7.53
C GLY A 141 -1.83 16.46 6.48
N TRP A 142 -1.73 15.20 6.02
CA TRP A 142 -0.84 14.86 4.92
C TRP A 142 -1.54 15.16 3.59
N GLU A 143 -0.95 16.02 2.77
CA GLU A 143 -1.53 16.43 1.49
C GLU A 143 -1.49 15.29 0.47
N ILE A 144 -2.66 14.80 0.06
CA ILE A 144 -2.79 13.74 -0.94
C ILE A 144 -2.59 14.34 -2.32
N THR A 145 -1.50 13.96 -2.99
CA THR A 145 -1.22 14.37 -4.37
C THR A 145 -1.96 13.48 -5.36
N LYS A 146 -1.98 13.88 -6.66
CA LYS A 146 -2.58 13.06 -7.72
C LYS A 146 -2.03 11.65 -7.77
N ASP A 147 -0.71 11.47 -7.66
CA ASP A 147 -0.08 10.14 -7.70
C ASP A 147 -0.53 9.28 -6.51
N THR A 148 -0.59 9.89 -5.32
CA THR A 148 -1.12 9.22 -4.12
C THR A 148 -2.60 8.86 -4.29
N ALA A 149 -3.41 9.77 -4.87
CA ALA A 149 -4.82 9.54 -5.12
C ALA A 149 -5.07 8.37 -6.10
N ILE A 150 -4.28 8.24 -7.17
CA ILE A 150 -4.33 7.10 -8.09
C ILE A 150 -4.05 5.78 -7.34
N CYS A 151 -3.04 5.77 -6.47
CA CYS A 151 -2.66 4.60 -5.70
C CYS A 151 -3.76 4.19 -4.69
N LEU A 152 -4.26 5.14 -3.89
CA LEU A 152 -5.32 4.89 -2.91
C LEU A 152 -6.65 4.49 -3.57
N TYR A 153 -7.01 5.15 -4.68
CA TYR A 153 -8.21 4.79 -5.45
C TYR A 153 -8.11 3.34 -5.97
N THR A 154 -6.94 2.95 -6.48
CA THR A 154 -6.71 1.58 -6.95
C THR A 154 -6.89 0.58 -5.82
N ALA A 155 -6.32 0.86 -4.65
CA ALA A 155 -6.41 0.02 -3.47
C ALA A 155 -7.89 -0.20 -3.07
N ILE A 156 -8.64 0.88 -2.85
CA ILE A 156 -10.05 0.81 -2.46
C ILE A 156 -10.90 0.12 -3.53
N MET A 157 -10.71 0.49 -4.81
CA MET A 157 -11.48 -0.07 -5.92
C MET A 157 -11.27 -1.58 -6.06
N THR A 158 -10.04 -2.06 -5.96
CA THR A 158 -9.75 -3.49 -6.15
C THR A 158 -10.28 -4.33 -5.02
N ASP A 159 -10.12 -3.90 -3.77
CA ASP A 159 -10.54 -4.67 -2.60
C ASP A 159 -12.06 -4.66 -2.39
N THR A 160 -12.75 -3.64 -2.90
CA THR A 160 -14.21 -3.58 -2.96
C THR A 160 -14.82 -4.26 -4.20
N GLY A 161 -13.98 -4.93 -5.03
CA GLY A 161 -14.43 -5.55 -6.27
C GLY A 161 -15.10 -4.54 -7.22
N ASN A 162 -14.50 -3.36 -7.39
CA ASN A 162 -15.08 -2.22 -8.09
C ASN A 162 -16.41 -1.77 -7.47
N TYR A 163 -16.41 -1.59 -6.15
CA TYR A 163 -17.54 -1.11 -5.34
C TYR A 163 -18.80 -2.01 -5.39
N ARG A 164 -18.61 -3.34 -5.54
CA ARG A 164 -19.71 -4.33 -5.63
C ARG A 164 -19.77 -5.29 -4.45
N PHE A 165 -18.68 -5.42 -3.68
CA PHE A 165 -18.61 -6.34 -2.56
C PHE A 165 -19.27 -5.76 -1.30
N GLU A 166 -19.60 -6.60 -0.34
CA GLU A 166 -20.26 -6.23 0.92
C GLU A 166 -19.45 -5.28 1.79
N ASN A 167 -18.11 -5.28 1.64
CA ASN A 167 -17.23 -4.34 2.32
C ASN A 167 -17.26 -2.92 1.73
N THR A 168 -18.07 -2.67 0.67
CA THR A 168 -18.25 -1.33 0.10
C THR A 168 -19.13 -0.47 1.01
N THR A 169 -18.49 0.37 1.81
CA THR A 169 -19.18 1.29 2.71
C THR A 169 -19.46 2.66 2.06
N SER A 170 -20.36 3.43 2.66
CA SER A 170 -20.58 4.83 2.24
C SER A 170 -19.34 5.68 2.47
N HIS A 171 -18.47 5.30 3.43
CA HIS A 171 -17.20 5.98 3.69
C HIS A 171 -16.20 5.69 2.56
N ALA A 172 -16.04 4.42 2.15
CA ALA A 172 -15.22 4.05 0.99
C ALA A 172 -15.63 4.80 -0.28
N LEU A 173 -16.94 4.94 -0.55
CA LEU A 173 -17.44 5.69 -1.69
C LEU A 173 -17.13 7.20 -1.60
N ARG A 174 -17.22 7.81 -0.40
CA ARG A 174 -16.83 9.22 -0.22
C ARG A 174 -15.33 9.41 -0.37
N ALA A 175 -14.51 8.52 0.19
CA ALA A 175 -13.06 8.54 -0.02
C ALA A 175 -12.72 8.44 -1.51
N ALA A 176 -13.35 7.51 -2.24
CA ALA A 176 -13.17 7.37 -3.67
C ALA A 176 -13.55 8.64 -4.44
N ALA A 177 -14.67 9.30 -4.09
CA ALA A 177 -15.10 10.56 -4.72
C ALA A 177 -14.06 11.67 -4.50
N GLU A 178 -13.56 11.87 -3.28
CA GLU A 178 -12.51 12.85 -3.01
C GLU A 178 -11.21 12.53 -3.78
N LEU A 179 -10.84 11.27 -3.90
CA LEU A 179 -9.65 10.86 -4.67
C LEU A 179 -9.83 11.16 -6.17
N VAL A 180 -11.05 11.06 -6.71
CA VAL A 180 -11.37 11.49 -8.08
C VAL A 180 -11.23 13.00 -8.23
N ASP A 181 -11.71 13.79 -7.26
CA ASP A 181 -11.55 15.25 -7.29
C ASP A 181 -10.07 15.67 -7.27
N ILE A 182 -9.20 14.91 -6.58
CA ILE A 182 -7.75 15.13 -6.57
C ILE A 182 -7.08 14.73 -7.90
N GLY A 183 -7.70 13.85 -8.70
CA GLY A 183 -7.24 13.51 -10.04
C GLY A 183 -7.06 12.03 -10.34
N ALA A 184 -7.53 11.12 -9.47
CA ALA A 184 -7.68 9.71 -9.85
C ALA A 184 -8.74 9.59 -10.94
N ASN A 185 -8.40 8.91 -12.05
CA ASN A 185 -9.34 8.70 -13.15
C ASN A 185 -9.92 7.28 -13.11
N PRO A 186 -11.17 7.09 -12.70
CA PRO A 186 -11.79 5.77 -12.53
C PRO A 186 -11.73 4.91 -13.80
N ASN A 187 -12.03 5.50 -14.96
CA ASN A 187 -12.03 4.77 -16.23
C ASN A 187 -10.63 4.25 -16.59
N THR A 188 -9.62 5.09 -16.45
CA THR A 188 -8.23 4.70 -16.73
C THR A 188 -7.76 3.61 -15.78
N ILE A 189 -8.01 3.76 -14.47
CA ILE A 189 -7.62 2.78 -13.45
C ILE A 189 -8.36 1.46 -13.69
N TYR A 190 -9.67 1.50 -13.94
CA TYR A 190 -10.47 0.31 -14.23
C TYR A 190 -9.94 -0.48 -15.43
N LYS A 191 -9.64 0.22 -16.54
CA LYS A 191 -9.07 -0.42 -17.72
C LYS A 191 -7.77 -1.15 -17.43
N HIS A 192 -6.86 -0.53 -16.69
CA HIS A 192 -5.62 -1.19 -16.29
C HIS A 192 -5.87 -2.42 -15.43
N CYS A 193 -6.72 -2.32 -14.41
CA CYS A 193 -6.93 -3.38 -13.44
C CYS A 193 -7.70 -4.58 -14.01
N TYR A 194 -8.69 -4.33 -14.89
CA TYR A 194 -9.66 -5.37 -15.29
C TYR A 194 -9.74 -5.66 -16.79
N GLU A 195 -9.40 -4.71 -17.65
CA GLU A 195 -9.51 -4.90 -19.11
C GLU A 195 -8.17 -5.23 -19.79
N THR A 196 -7.05 -5.04 -19.09
CA THR A 196 -5.73 -5.33 -19.64
C THR A 196 -5.47 -6.83 -19.63
N LYS A 197 -5.67 -7.48 -20.78
CA LYS A 197 -5.33 -8.89 -20.98
C LYS A 197 -3.89 -9.02 -21.47
N THR A 198 -3.12 -9.92 -20.89
CA THR A 198 -1.82 -10.31 -21.46
C THR A 198 -2.04 -11.07 -22.77
N LYS A 199 -1.15 -10.90 -23.77
CA LYS A 199 -1.23 -11.61 -25.04
C LYS A 199 -1.39 -13.12 -24.89
N ASN A 200 -0.80 -13.72 -23.85
CA ASN A 200 -0.91 -15.14 -23.56
C ASN A 200 -2.32 -15.56 -23.14
N LEU A 201 -3.07 -14.70 -22.44
CA LEU A 201 -4.44 -15.03 -22.03
C LEU A 201 -5.43 -15.05 -23.20
N VAL A 202 -5.16 -14.23 -24.25
CA VAL A 202 -5.98 -14.16 -25.46
C VAL A 202 -5.73 -15.39 -26.35
N MET A 203 -4.53 -15.97 -26.34
CA MET A 203 -4.18 -17.15 -27.15
C MET A 203 -4.81 -18.47 -26.62
N PHE A 204 -5.25 -18.54 -25.38
CA PHE A 204 -5.91 -19.72 -24.80
C PHE A 204 -7.44 -19.67 -24.87
N GLN A 205 -8.04 -18.60 -25.41
CA GLN A 205 -9.50 -18.44 -25.57
C GLN A 205 -9.98 -18.66 -27.03
N ASN A 206 -9.07 -18.98 -27.97
CA ASN A 206 -9.32 -19.42 -29.33
C ASN A 206 -8.90 -20.88 -29.46
#